data_756f667336ac5759747e699133f9f8f9
#
_entry.id   756f667336ac5759747e699133f9f8f9
#
_cell.length_a   1.000
_cell.length_b   1.000
_cell.length_c   1.000
_cell.angle_alpha   90.00
_cell.angle_beta   90.00
_cell.angle_gamma   90.00
#
_symmetry.space_group_name_H-M   'P 1'
#
loop_
_entity.id
_entity.type
_entity.pdbx_description
1 polymer ?
#
loop_
_entity_poly.entity_id
_entity_poly.type
_entity_poly.pdbx_seq_one_letter_code
_entity_poly.pdbx_strand_id
1 'polypeptide(L)'
;MNLFEQHLRLSDLAALIDQTLYSKFGPNTFWVKAETSDIKNYFDRQYCFLTLVEKEGNTTIAKMDAVIWRQQYHIIREFSKATGISFDKNISLLMRVQVGFNAQYGLRLQVLELDSGFTLGAIELQRQATLIKLVEKNPTYISLVNGEYVTLNAKHAIPIVVQKIALITAPGSDGERDFKHELNNNAFGYHFNVDSYLTQIQGKDADKAILGQLDLILNIGKKYDLIAIVRGGGSQLDFSAFDTYDLGLKIDNFHISIIGGIGKERNVSIEDLM
;
A
#
# COMPACT_ATOMS: atom_id res chain seq x y z
N MET A 1 42.85 5.82 47.68
CA MET A 1 41.43 5.95 48.05
C MET A 1 40.71 5.01 47.11
N ASN A 2 40.48 3.75 47.58
CA ASN A 2 39.85 2.71 46.75
C ASN A 2 38.40 3.07 46.50
N LEU A 3 38.08 3.44 45.29
CA LEU A 3 36.72 3.45 44.80
C LEU A 3 36.31 1.98 44.74
N PHE A 4 35.60 1.51 45.75
CA PHE A 4 34.84 0.29 45.67
C PHE A 4 33.82 0.49 44.54
N GLU A 5 34.01 -0.22 43.44
CA GLU A 5 33.01 -0.33 42.38
C GLU A 5 31.72 -0.81 43.05
N GLN A 6 30.72 0.08 43.16
CA GLN A 6 29.39 -0.32 43.59
C GLN A 6 28.80 -1.21 42.48
N HIS A 7 28.89 -2.52 42.72
CA HIS A 7 28.22 -3.48 41.83
C HIS A 7 26.71 -3.34 42.02
N LEU A 8 26.02 -2.84 41.01
CA LEU A 8 24.57 -2.87 40.97
C LEU A 8 24.07 -4.19 40.40
N ARG A 9 22.99 -4.70 40.95
CA ARG A 9 22.28 -5.81 40.30
C ARG A 9 21.66 -5.29 39.02
N LEU A 10 21.48 -6.14 38.00
CA LEU A 10 20.84 -5.78 36.75
C LEU A 10 19.41 -5.22 36.97
N SER A 11 18.69 -5.80 37.96
CA SER A 11 17.36 -5.33 38.35
C SER A 11 17.38 -3.89 38.91
N ASP A 12 18.43 -3.55 39.69
CA ASP A 12 18.55 -2.19 40.29
C ASP A 12 18.86 -1.15 39.21
N LEU A 13 19.73 -1.51 38.25
CA LEU A 13 20.01 -0.67 37.08
C LEU A 13 18.74 -0.50 36.22
N ALA A 14 18.00 -1.58 35.97
CA ALA A 14 16.75 -1.50 35.23
C ALA A 14 15.71 -0.61 35.92
N ALA A 15 15.60 -0.70 37.25
CA ALA A 15 14.73 0.18 38.02
C ALA A 15 15.13 1.66 37.95
N LEU A 16 16.43 1.98 37.96
CA LEU A 16 16.93 3.33 37.77
C LEU A 16 16.61 3.89 36.38
N ILE A 17 16.76 3.05 35.34
CA ILE A 17 16.39 3.42 33.96
C ILE A 17 14.89 3.71 33.88
N ASP A 18 14.06 2.81 34.42
CA ASP A 18 12.60 2.98 34.43
C ASP A 18 12.20 4.27 35.15
N GLN A 19 12.71 4.50 36.35
CA GLN A 19 12.45 5.71 37.12
C GLN A 19 12.90 6.98 36.39
N THR A 20 14.05 6.94 35.72
CA THR A 20 14.58 8.08 34.98
C THR A 20 13.70 8.36 33.75
N LEU A 21 13.33 7.34 33.01
CA LEU A 21 12.42 7.48 31.86
C LEU A 21 11.04 7.96 32.31
N TYR A 22 10.50 7.37 33.38
CA TYR A 22 9.23 7.80 33.94
C TYR A 22 9.25 9.26 34.41
N SER A 23 10.34 9.73 35.04
CA SER A 23 10.47 11.12 35.48
C SER A 23 10.49 12.11 34.31
N LYS A 24 10.98 11.71 33.13
CA LYS A 24 11.11 12.59 31.96
C LYS A 24 9.92 12.47 31.00
N PHE A 25 9.44 11.28 30.78
CA PHE A 25 8.39 10.98 29.80
C PHE A 25 7.06 10.64 30.48
N GLY A 26 7.07 9.99 31.65
CA GLY A 26 5.97 9.69 32.57
C GLY A 26 4.61 9.47 31.92
N PRO A 27 3.59 10.21 32.37
CA PRO A 27 2.25 10.11 31.78
C PRO A 27 2.10 10.87 30.45
N ASN A 28 3.17 11.55 30.00
CA ASN A 28 3.11 12.35 28.78
C ASN A 28 2.97 11.47 27.55
N THR A 29 2.19 11.95 26.60
CA THR A 29 2.02 11.33 25.30
C THR A 29 2.58 12.23 24.21
N PHE A 30 3.08 11.64 23.13
CA PHE A 30 3.72 12.35 22.03
C PHE A 30 3.11 11.91 20.71
N TRP A 31 2.89 12.84 19.80
CA TRP A 31 2.60 12.52 18.42
C TRP A 31 3.90 12.25 17.68
N VAL A 32 4.03 11.05 17.14
CA VAL A 32 5.24 10.59 16.44
C VAL A 32 4.86 10.15 15.04
N LYS A 33 5.61 10.68 14.06
CA LYS A 33 5.56 10.22 12.68
C LYS A 33 6.63 9.15 12.49
N ALA A 34 6.26 8.00 11.98
CA ALA A 34 7.19 6.93 11.63
C ALA A 34 6.59 6.00 10.56
N GLU A 35 7.45 5.21 9.93
CA GLU A 35 7.05 4.14 9.01
C GLU A 35 7.10 2.79 9.74
N THR A 36 6.14 1.92 9.45
CA THR A 36 6.16 0.53 9.94
C THR A 36 7.12 -0.31 9.11
N SER A 37 8.15 -0.90 9.72
CA SER A 37 9.07 -1.82 9.03
C SER A 37 8.77 -3.29 9.28
N ASP A 38 8.21 -3.62 10.43
CA ASP A 38 7.74 -4.96 10.77
C ASP A 38 6.49 -4.88 11.64
N ILE A 39 5.57 -5.83 11.43
CA ILE A 39 4.32 -5.96 12.19
C ILE A 39 4.10 -7.43 12.53
N LYS A 40 3.84 -7.69 13.82
CA LYS A 40 3.44 -9.00 14.33
C LYS A 40 2.10 -8.86 15.05
N ASN A 41 1.03 -9.19 14.34
CA ASN A 41 -0.33 -9.07 14.83
C ASN A 41 -0.82 -10.40 15.42
N TYR A 42 -1.21 -10.39 16.69
CA TYR A 42 -1.75 -11.55 17.42
C TYR A 42 -3.24 -11.36 17.65
N PHE A 43 -4.04 -11.70 16.65
CA PHE A 43 -5.49 -11.51 16.62
C PHE A 43 -6.19 -12.14 17.82
N ASP A 44 -5.87 -13.38 18.15
CA ASP A 44 -6.52 -14.12 19.24
C ASP A 44 -6.29 -13.49 20.62
N ARG A 45 -5.12 -12.85 20.78
CA ARG A 45 -4.71 -12.23 22.04
C ARG A 45 -4.94 -10.72 22.06
N GLN A 46 -5.34 -10.13 20.93
CA GLN A 46 -5.62 -8.71 20.74
C GLN A 46 -4.45 -7.80 21.13
N TYR A 47 -3.26 -8.09 20.64
CA TYR A 47 -2.12 -7.18 20.71
C TYR A 47 -1.29 -7.24 19.42
N CYS A 48 -0.57 -6.16 19.15
CA CYS A 48 0.26 -6.03 17.96
C CYS A 48 1.61 -5.43 18.33
N PHE A 49 2.70 -6.09 17.92
CA PHE A 49 4.03 -5.52 17.99
C PHE A 49 4.42 -4.90 16.68
N LEU A 50 5.09 -3.76 16.75
CA LEU A 50 5.51 -2.94 15.63
C LEU A 50 7.00 -2.66 15.75
N THR A 51 7.69 -2.63 14.64
CA THR A 51 8.98 -1.97 14.53
C THR A 51 8.79 -0.70 13.70
N LEU A 52 9.07 0.44 14.31
CA LEU A 52 8.94 1.76 13.71
C LEU A 52 10.30 2.25 13.26
N VAL A 53 10.36 2.85 12.07
CA VAL A 53 11.57 3.42 11.50
C VAL A 53 11.31 4.82 10.96
N GLU A 54 12.34 5.63 11.00
CA GLU A 54 12.44 6.88 10.25
C GLU A 54 13.62 6.75 9.28
N LYS A 55 13.42 7.13 8.04
CA LYS A 55 14.43 7.02 6.99
C LYS A 55 14.72 8.38 6.38
N GLU A 56 15.98 8.60 6.03
CA GLU A 56 16.41 9.69 5.17
C GLU A 56 17.07 9.07 3.92
N GLY A 57 16.37 9.17 2.79
CA GLY A 57 16.72 8.39 1.60
C GLY A 57 16.69 6.88 1.88
N ASN A 58 17.82 6.20 1.69
CA ASN A 58 17.96 4.76 1.96
C ASN A 58 18.50 4.44 3.36
N THR A 59 18.79 5.45 4.19
CA THR A 59 19.40 5.26 5.50
C THR A 59 18.34 5.34 6.59
N THR A 60 18.31 4.36 7.48
CA THR A 60 17.48 4.40 8.69
C THR A 60 18.18 5.28 9.73
N ILE A 61 17.56 6.40 10.09
CA ILE A 61 18.08 7.36 11.07
C ILE A 61 17.54 7.13 12.48
N ALA A 62 16.37 6.52 12.60
CA ALA A 62 15.80 6.11 13.88
C ALA A 62 15.04 4.79 13.75
N LYS A 63 15.10 3.97 14.82
CA LYS A 63 14.37 2.72 14.93
C LYS A 63 13.94 2.49 16.37
N MET A 64 12.65 2.18 16.58
CA MET A 64 12.11 1.86 17.89
C MET A 64 11.04 0.76 17.79
N ASP A 65 10.98 -0.08 18.82
CA ASP A 65 9.89 -1.03 18.95
C ASP A 65 8.68 -0.38 19.60
N ALA A 66 7.50 -0.75 19.14
CA ALA A 66 6.24 -0.28 19.66
C ALA A 66 5.25 -1.43 19.86
N VAL A 67 4.21 -1.18 20.64
CA VAL A 67 3.16 -2.16 20.93
C VAL A 67 1.80 -1.48 21.02
N ILE A 68 0.81 -2.13 20.42
CA ILE A 68 -0.61 -1.85 20.64
C ILE A 68 -1.14 -2.93 21.56
N TRP A 69 -1.51 -2.56 22.78
CA TRP A 69 -2.06 -3.50 23.76
C TRP A 69 -3.54 -3.76 23.54
N ARG A 70 -4.08 -4.77 24.20
CA ARG A 70 -5.47 -5.20 24.11
C ARG A 70 -6.48 -4.06 24.27
N GLN A 71 -6.23 -3.13 25.18
CA GLN A 71 -7.13 -2.00 25.44
C GLN A 71 -7.27 -1.07 24.22
N GLN A 72 -6.18 -0.89 23.46
CA GLN A 72 -6.13 -0.05 22.26
C GLN A 72 -6.25 -0.84 20.96
N TYR A 73 -6.40 -2.17 21.02
CA TYR A 73 -6.34 -3.01 19.81
C TYR A 73 -7.42 -2.67 18.76
N HIS A 74 -8.55 -2.09 19.18
CA HIS A 74 -9.61 -1.62 18.31
C HIS A 74 -9.16 -0.56 17.29
N ILE A 75 -8.10 0.23 17.63
CA ILE A 75 -7.59 1.29 16.74
C ILE A 75 -7.07 0.74 15.39
N ILE A 76 -6.59 -0.50 15.35
CA ILE A 76 -6.15 -1.16 14.11
C ILE A 76 -7.33 -1.32 13.16
N ARG A 77 -8.47 -1.81 13.67
CA ARG A 77 -9.68 -1.99 12.86
C ARG A 77 -10.29 -0.66 12.43
N GLU A 78 -10.29 0.32 13.32
CA GLU A 78 -10.78 1.67 13.02
C GLU A 78 -9.90 2.34 11.96
N PHE A 79 -8.59 2.24 12.08
CA PHE A 79 -7.63 2.70 11.07
C PHE A 79 -7.91 2.05 9.71
N SER A 80 -7.98 0.73 9.65
CA SER A 80 -8.26 0.01 8.40
C SER A 80 -9.63 0.36 7.81
N LYS A 81 -10.65 0.59 8.64
CA LYS A 81 -11.98 1.02 8.18
C LYS A 81 -11.96 2.45 7.64
N ALA A 82 -11.25 3.36 8.28
CA ALA A 82 -11.20 4.78 7.91
C ALA A 82 -10.34 5.05 6.68
N THR A 83 -9.16 4.42 6.64
CA THR A 83 -8.21 4.61 5.53
C THR A 83 -8.49 3.71 4.37
N GLY A 84 -9.17 2.60 4.72
CA GLY A 84 -9.34 1.60 3.78
C GLY A 84 -8.08 0.73 3.53
N ILE A 85 -6.92 0.89 4.21
CA ILE A 85 -5.65 0.18 4.07
C ILE A 85 -5.51 -0.91 5.13
N SER A 86 -5.01 -2.07 4.76
CA SER A 86 -4.61 -3.08 5.76
C SER A 86 -3.48 -2.54 6.62
N PHE A 87 -3.58 -2.72 7.93
CA PHE A 87 -2.53 -2.32 8.86
C PHE A 87 -1.33 -3.27 8.73
N ASP A 88 -0.37 -2.89 7.89
CA ASP A 88 0.78 -3.73 7.49
C ASP A 88 2.08 -2.90 7.44
N LYS A 89 3.15 -3.51 6.94
CA LYS A 89 4.49 -2.91 6.76
C LYS A 89 4.48 -1.80 5.72
N ASN A 90 5.46 -0.91 5.85
CA ASN A 90 5.73 0.21 4.93
C ASN A 90 4.59 1.25 4.86
N ILE A 91 3.86 1.42 5.97
CA ILE A 91 2.85 2.45 6.10
C ILE A 91 3.42 3.61 6.91
N SER A 92 3.31 4.83 6.38
CA SER A 92 3.62 6.05 7.13
C SER A 92 2.46 6.37 8.06
N LEU A 93 2.74 6.38 9.36
CA LEU A 93 1.78 6.60 10.42
C LEU A 93 2.12 7.87 11.20
N LEU A 94 1.10 8.60 11.58
CA LEU A 94 1.16 9.57 12.69
C LEU A 94 0.40 8.94 13.86
N MET A 95 1.09 8.73 14.97
CA MET A 95 0.55 8.00 16.10
C MET A 95 0.81 8.72 17.40
N ARG A 96 -0.15 8.66 18.31
CA ARG A 96 0.05 9.12 19.69
C ARG A 96 0.61 7.98 20.51
N VAL A 97 1.78 8.20 21.08
CA VAL A 97 2.51 7.18 21.81
C VAL A 97 2.86 7.63 23.22
N GLN A 98 3.04 6.67 24.11
CA GLN A 98 3.64 6.83 25.44
C GLN A 98 4.91 6.01 25.51
N VAL A 99 5.95 6.57 26.14
CA VAL A 99 7.22 5.88 26.34
C VAL A 99 7.08 4.93 27.54
N GLY A 100 7.40 3.68 27.35
CA GLY A 100 7.41 2.66 28.41
C GLY A 100 8.72 1.87 28.44
N PHE A 101 9.08 1.42 29.60
CA PHE A 101 10.23 0.55 29.82
C PHE A 101 9.81 -0.71 30.58
N ASN A 102 10.41 -1.81 30.22
CA ASN A 102 10.23 -3.07 30.93
C ASN A 102 11.60 -3.73 31.12
N ALA A 103 11.89 -4.15 32.34
CA ALA A 103 13.21 -4.72 32.69
C ALA A 103 13.61 -5.96 31.83
N GLN A 104 12.64 -6.72 31.32
CA GLN A 104 12.90 -7.90 30.48
C GLN A 104 12.92 -7.57 28.98
N TYR A 105 12.11 -6.60 28.53
CA TYR A 105 11.89 -6.32 27.12
C TYR A 105 12.43 -4.98 26.63
N GLY A 106 13.01 -4.19 27.55
CA GLY A 106 13.62 -2.90 27.23
C GLY A 106 12.61 -1.78 26.97
N LEU A 107 13.09 -0.74 26.27
CA LEU A 107 12.33 0.45 25.90
C LEU A 107 11.36 0.12 24.75
N ARG A 108 10.10 0.52 24.89
CA ARG A 108 9.07 0.41 23.85
C ARG A 108 8.13 1.61 23.88
N LEU A 109 7.57 1.93 22.72
CA LEU A 109 6.48 2.86 22.61
C LEU A 109 5.15 2.12 22.74
N GLN A 110 4.26 2.60 23.59
CA GLN A 110 2.87 2.16 23.63
C GLN A 110 2.05 3.04 22.69
N VAL A 111 1.46 2.49 21.65
CA VAL A 111 0.60 3.22 20.73
C VAL A 111 -0.79 3.33 21.33
N LEU A 112 -1.30 4.55 21.42
CA LEU A 112 -2.60 4.88 22.02
C LEU A 112 -3.63 5.25 20.96
N GLU A 113 -3.22 5.93 19.90
CA GLU A 113 -4.07 6.42 18.80
C GLU A 113 -3.31 6.41 17.49
N LEU A 114 -4.06 6.33 16.39
CA LEU A 114 -3.57 6.46 15.01
C LEU A 114 -4.34 7.57 14.30
N ASP A 115 -3.64 8.46 13.61
CA ASP A 115 -4.25 9.48 12.75
C ASP A 115 -4.42 8.94 11.34
N SER A 116 -5.63 8.52 11.03
CA SER A 116 -5.99 8.02 9.70
C SER A 116 -5.91 9.08 8.61
N GLY A 117 -6.21 10.34 8.95
CA GLY A 117 -6.15 11.46 8.00
C GLY A 117 -4.74 11.75 7.51
N PHE A 118 -3.77 11.64 8.42
CA PHE A 118 -2.36 11.78 8.08
C PHE A 118 -1.92 10.73 7.05
N THR A 119 -2.29 9.47 7.26
CA THR A 119 -1.91 8.38 6.34
C THR A 119 -2.53 8.55 4.96
N LEU A 120 -3.82 8.91 4.89
CA LEU A 120 -4.50 9.20 3.63
C LEU A 120 -3.84 10.39 2.90
N GLY A 121 -3.52 11.45 3.63
CA GLY A 121 -2.80 12.59 3.07
C GLY A 121 -1.42 12.23 2.52
N ALA A 122 -0.67 11.38 3.21
CA ALA A 122 0.64 10.91 2.76
C ALA A 122 0.56 10.10 1.46
N ILE A 123 -0.46 9.23 1.33
CA ILE A 123 -0.70 8.44 0.11
C ILE A 123 -1.05 9.36 -1.05
N GLU A 124 -1.95 10.32 -0.85
CA GLU A 124 -2.33 11.25 -1.91
C GLU A 124 -1.17 12.13 -2.37
N LEU A 125 -0.34 12.61 -1.43
CA LEU A 125 0.88 13.34 -1.78
C LEU A 125 1.86 12.49 -2.59
N GLN A 126 2.01 11.22 -2.25
CA GLN A 126 2.86 10.30 -3.01
C GLN A 126 2.30 10.06 -4.42
N ARG A 127 0.98 9.87 -4.56
CA ARG A 127 0.31 9.72 -5.85
C ARG A 127 0.53 10.96 -6.73
N GLN A 128 0.33 12.14 -6.18
CA GLN A 128 0.56 13.40 -6.89
C GLN A 128 2.01 13.57 -7.33
N ALA A 129 2.97 13.24 -6.44
CA ALA A 129 4.38 13.28 -6.80
C ALA A 129 4.73 12.31 -7.95
N THR A 130 4.09 11.13 -7.98
CA THR A 130 4.25 10.17 -9.07
C THR A 130 3.69 10.72 -10.39
N LEU A 131 2.51 11.31 -10.37
CA LEU A 131 1.88 11.93 -11.55
C LEU A 131 2.72 13.09 -12.10
N ILE A 132 3.20 13.99 -11.24
CA ILE A 132 4.11 15.07 -11.64
C ILE A 132 5.34 14.51 -12.32
N LYS A 133 5.97 13.50 -11.73
CA LYS A 133 7.16 12.84 -12.28
C LYS A 133 6.88 12.18 -13.65
N LEU A 134 5.69 11.57 -13.82
CA LEU A 134 5.27 10.98 -15.09
C LEU A 134 5.16 12.06 -16.17
N VAL A 135 4.48 13.17 -15.90
CA VAL A 135 4.32 14.30 -16.84
C VAL A 135 5.67 14.93 -17.20
N GLU A 136 6.52 15.20 -16.20
CA GLU A 136 7.82 15.85 -16.43
C GLU A 136 8.78 14.99 -17.27
N LYS A 137 8.81 13.69 -16.99
CA LYS A 137 9.76 12.78 -17.65
C LYS A 137 9.25 12.21 -18.95
N ASN A 138 7.94 12.14 -19.15
CA ASN A 138 7.33 11.46 -20.29
C ASN A 138 6.24 12.32 -20.97
N PRO A 139 6.53 13.56 -21.39
CA PRO A 139 5.52 14.48 -21.93
C PRO A 139 4.88 14.01 -23.25
N THR A 140 5.48 13.02 -23.92
CA THR A 140 4.93 12.40 -25.13
C THR A 140 3.84 11.39 -24.84
N TYR A 141 3.85 10.79 -23.66
CA TYR A 141 2.89 9.78 -23.24
C TYR A 141 1.79 10.36 -22.38
N ILE A 142 2.14 11.21 -21.41
CA ILE A 142 1.19 11.84 -20.49
C ILE A 142 1.41 13.35 -20.42
N SER A 143 0.34 14.14 -20.46
CA SER A 143 0.36 15.59 -20.32
C SER A 143 -0.80 16.05 -19.46
N LEU A 144 -0.63 17.20 -18.80
CA LEU A 144 -1.69 17.86 -18.04
C LEU A 144 -2.24 19.02 -18.88
N VAL A 145 -3.49 18.92 -19.30
CA VAL A 145 -4.17 19.90 -20.15
C VAL A 145 -5.44 20.36 -19.45
N ASN A 146 -5.57 21.65 -19.18
CA ASN A 146 -6.72 22.25 -18.49
C ASN A 146 -7.08 21.58 -17.14
N GLY A 147 -6.11 21.01 -16.44
CA GLY A 147 -6.31 20.32 -15.17
C GLY A 147 -6.68 18.84 -15.29
N GLU A 148 -6.75 18.30 -16.49
CA GLU A 148 -6.99 16.89 -16.77
C GLU A 148 -5.75 16.21 -17.34
N TYR A 149 -5.49 14.96 -16.94
CA TYR A 149 -4.43 14.15 -17.50
C TYR A 149 -4.87 13.58 -18.84
N VAL A 150 -4.09 13.82 -19.87
CA VAL A 150 -4.29 13.31 -21.23
C VAL A 150 -3.19 12.33 -21.53
N THR A 151 -3.53 11.06 -21.71
CA THR A 151 -2.60 9.95 -21.84
C THR A 151 -2.63 9.37 -23.25
N LEU A 152 -1.57 8.65 -23.62
CA LEU A 152 -1.52 7.95 -24.89
C LEU A 152 -2.46 6.74 -24.90
N ASN A 153 -2.56 6.03 -23.77
CA ASN A 153 -3.50 4.91 -23.62
C ASN A 153 -4.95 5.34 -23.87
N ALA A 154 -5.38 6.47 -23.31
CA ALA A 154 -6.73 7.01 -23.54
C ALA A 154 -6.99 7.41 -25.01
N LYS A 155 -5.94 7.65 -25.81
CA LYS A 155 -6.06 7.98 -27.25
C LYS A 155 -6.12 6.74 -28.13
N HIS A 156 -5.80 5.55 -27.61
CA HIS A 156 -5.93 4.34 -28.40
C HIS A 156 -7.40 4.07 -28.75
N ALA A 157 -7.66 3.90 -30.03
CA ALA A 157 -9.01 3.54 -30.48
C ALA A 157 -9.32 2.09 -30.08
N ILE A 158 -10.30 1.90 -29.22
CA ILE A 158 -10.87 0.58 -28.98
C ILE A 158 -11.64 0.15 -30.24
N PRO A 159 -11.39 -1.04 -30.78
CA PRO A 159 -12.14 -1.52 -31.94
C PRO A 159 -13.65 -1.50 -31.71
N ILE A 160 -14.43 -1.18 -32.73
CA ILE A 160 -15.92 -1.17 -32.64
C ILE A 160 -16.42 -2.55 -32.18
N VAL A 161 -15.72 -3.63 -32.56
CA VAL A 161 -16.01 -4.99 -32.15
C VAL A 161 -14.80 -5.55 -31.43
N VAL A 162 -14.86 -5.54 -30.10
CA VAL A 162 -13.88 -6.21 -29.23
C VAL A 162 -14.21 -7.69 -29.19
N GLN A 163 -13.26 -8.54 -29.53
CA GLN A 163 -13.43 -10.00 -29.48
C GLN A 163 -12.37 -10.72 -28.66
N LYS A 164 -11.13 -10.21 -28.67
CA LYS A 164 -9.99 -10.86 -28.02
C LYS A 164 -9.49 -10.00 -26.87
N ILE A 165 -9.67 -10.49 -25.67
CA ILE A 165 -9.33 -9.77 -24.44
C ILE A 165 -8.23 -10.54 -23.70
N ALA A 166 -7.15 -9.85 -23.33
CA ALA A 166 -6.19 -10.34 -22.35
C ALA A 166 -6.63 -9.86 -20.96
N LEU A 167 -6.95 -10.77 -20.06
CA LEU A 167 -7.40 -10.47 -18.70
C LEU A 167 -6.27 -10.73 -17.71
N ILE A 168 -5.73 -9.67 -17.10
CA ILE A 168 -4.76 -9.77 -16.00
C ILE A 168 -5.54 -9.71 -14.68
N THR A 169 -5.46 -10.76 -13.88
CA THR A 169 -6.23 -10.87 -12.63
C THR A 169 -5.61 -11.87 -11.65
N ALA A 170 -6.09 -11.89 -10.41
CA ALA A 170 -5.68 -12.89 -9.44
C ALA A 170 -6.41 -14.23 -9.66
N PRO A 171 -5.73 -15.36 -9.47
CA PRO A 171 -6.33 -16.68 -9.71
C PRO A 171 -7.53 -16.92 -8.78
N GLY A 172 -8.68 -17.29 -9.38
CA GLY A 172 -9.91 -17.63 -8.66
C GLY A 172 -10.56 -16.45 -7.92
N SER A 173 -10.21 -15.22 -8.29
CA SER A 173 -10.77 -14.01 -7.68
C SER A 173 -12.24 -13.80 -8.08
N ASP A 174 -12.98 -13.08 -7.22
CA ASP A 174 -14.35 -12.66 -7.56
C ASP A 174 -14.36 -11.80 -8.82
N GLY A 175 -13.37 -10.90 -8.98
CA GLY A 175 -13.28 -10.07 -10.19
C GLY A 175 -13.07 -10.86 -11.47
N GLU A 176 -12.29 -11.94 -11.44
CA GLU A 176 -12.18 -12.84 -12.61
C GLU A 176 -13.53 -13.46 -12.96
N ARG A 177 -14.24 -13.97 -11.95
CA ARG A 177 -15.54 -14.62 -12.15
C ARG A 177 -16.59 -13.64 -12.64
N ASP A 178 -16.69 -12.48 -11.99
CA ASP A 178 -17.67 -11.44 -12.33
C ASP A 178 -17.42 -10.90 -13.74
N PHE A 179 -16.17 -10.58 -14.07
CA PHE A 179 -15.80 -10.09 -15.40
C PHE A 179 -16.19 -11.09 -16.51
N LYS A 180 -15.83 -12.38 -16.34
CA LYS A 180 -16.18 -13.43 -17.30
C LYS A 180 -17.69 -13.69 -17.35
N HIS A 181 -18.36 -13.61 -16.18
CA HIS A 181 -19.81 -13.79 -16.11
C HIS A 181 -20.55 -12.70 -16.90
N GLU A 182 -20.19 -11.42 -16.71
CA GLU A 182 -20.80 -10.31 -17.44
C GLU A 182 -20.56 -10.42 -18.96
N LEU A 183 -19.35 -10.77 -19.38
CA LEU A 183 -19.06 -10.96 -20.79
C LEU A 183 -19.84 -12.13 -21.42
N ASN A 184 -20.01 -13.23 -20.69
CA ASN A 184 -20.73 -14.40 -21.20
C ASN A 184 -22.25 -14.25 -21.19
N ASN A 185 -22.78 -13.42 -20.27
CA ASN A 185 -24.22 -13.21 -20.11
C ASN A 185 -24.69 -11.85 -20.65
N ASN A 186 -23.95 -11.25 -21.57
CA ASN A 186 -24.32 -9.96 -22.15
C ASN A 186 -25.64 -10.04 -22.92
N ALA A 187 -26.49 -9.01 -22.78
CA ALA A 187 -27.82 -8.96 -23.37
C ALA A 187 -27.84 -8.93 -24.90
N PHE A 188 -26.69 -8.72 -25.53
CA PHE A 188 -26.57 -8.56 -26.99
C PHE A 188 -26.11 -9.82 -27.70
N GLY A 189 -25.78 -10.91 -26.96
CA GLY A 189 -25.31 -12.18 -27.52
C GLY A 189 -23.92 -12.13 -28.14
N TYR A 190 -23.07 -11.17 -27.75
CA TYR A 190 -21.68 -11.10 -28.18
C TYR A 190 -20.85 -12.22 -27.57
N HIS A 191 -19.89 -12.74 -28.32
CA HIS A 191 -18.94 -13.73 -27.87
C HIS A 191 -17.53 -13.11 -27.74
N PHE A 192 -16.90 -13.29 -26.59
CA PHE A 192 -15.57 -12.80 -26.30
C PHE A 192 -14.59 -13.96 -26.05
N ASN A 193 -13.41 -13.87 -26.63
CA ASN A 193 -12.30 -14.77 -26.35
C ASN A 193 -11.41 -14.14 -25.26
N VAL A 194 -11.48 -14.64 -24.05
CA VAL A 194 -10.75 -14.12 -22.91
C VAL A 194 -9.64 -15.06 -22.53
N ASP A 195 -8.39 -14.61 -22.68
CA ASP A 195 -7.22 -15.31 -22.14
C ASP A 195 -6.86 -14.74 -20.78
N SER A 196 -6.84 -15.56 -19.73
CA SER A 196 -6.48 -15.13 -18.38
C SER A 196 -4.99 -15.22 -18.15
N TYR A 197 -4.40 -14.10 -17.75
CA TYR A 197 -3.03 -13.94 -17.28
C TYR A 197 -3.07 -13.80 -15.76
N LEU A 198 -2.92 -14.94 -15.09
CA LEU A 198 -3.10 -15.02 -13.64
C LEU A 198 -1.84 -14.57 -12.90
N THR A 199 -1.99 -13.59 -12.01
CA THR A 199 -0.87 -13.06 -11.23
C THR A 199 -1.36 -12.43 -9.93
N GLN A 200 -0.43 -12.06 -9.07
CA GLN A 200 -0.74 -11.29 -7.87
C GLN A 200 -1.14 -9.86 -8.27
N ILE A 201 -2.36 -9.44 -7.87
CA ILE A 201 -2.91 -8.10 -8.15
C ILE A 201 -2.91 -7.21 -6.90
N GLN A 202 -2.59 -7.75 -5.73
CA GLN A 202 -2.64 -7.05 -4.45
C GLN A 202 -1.38 -7.27 -3.63
N GLY A 203 -1.06 -6.30 -2.76
CA GLY A 203 0.07 -6.37 -1.85
C GLY A 203 1.39 -5.95 -2.47
N LYS A 204 2.44 -6.15 -1.70
CA LYS A 204 3.80 -5.80 -2.10
C LYS A 204 4.19 -6.55 -3.38
N ASP A 205 4.84 -5.88 -4.30
CA ASP A 205 5.30 -6.41 -5.60
C ASP A 205 4.18 -6.76 -6.61
N ALA A 206 2.91 -6.40 -6.34
CA ALA A 206 1.83 -6.60 -7.31
C ALA A 206 2.05 -5.78 -8.60
N ASP A 207 2.61 -4.58 -8.49
CA ASP A 207 3.04 -3.77 -9.63
C ASP A 207 4.02 -4.52 -10.53
N LYS A 208 5.06 -5.14 -9.97
CA LYS A 208 6.03 -5.93 -10.72
C LYS A 208 5.41 -7.18 -11.35
N ALA A 209 4.49 -7.80 -10.63
CA ALA A 209 3.78 -8.97 -11.12
C ALA A 209 2.88 -8.63 -12.32
N ILE A 210 2.20 -7.48 -12.28
CA ILE A 210 1.39 -6.96 -13.40
C ILE A 210 2.30 -6.58 -14.58
N LEU A 211 3.41 -5.85 -14.32
CA LEU A 211 4.41 -5.52 -15.34
C LEU A 211 4.92 -6.78 -16.06
N GLY A 212 5.22 -7.84 -15.30
CA GLY A 212 5.64 -9.12 -15.88
C GLY A 212 4.59 -9.74 -16.81
N GLN A 213 3.30 -9.62 -16.49
CA GLN A 213 2.23 -10.11 -17.39
C GLN A 213 2.08 -9.24 -18.63
N LEU A 214 2.22 -7.92 -18.51
CA LEU A 214 2.23 -7.00 -19.66
C LEU A 214 3.40 -7.32 -20.60
N ASP A 215 4.58 -7.60 -20.06
CA ASP A 215 5.74 -8.03 -20.86
C ASP A 215 5.51 -9.39 -21.52
N LEU A 216 4.90 -10.34 -20.83
CA LEU A 216 4.55 -11.64 -21.37
C LEU A 216 3.56 -11.49 -22.55
N ILE A 217 2.50 -10.70 -22.40
CA ILE A 217 1.51 -10.41 -23.45
C ILE A 217 2.21 -9.81 -24.68
N LEU A 218 3.14 -8.88 -24.47
CA LEU A 218 3.89 -8.26 -25.56
C LEU A 218 4.76 -9.28 -26.31
N ASN A 219 5.41 -10.20 -25.59
CA ASN A 219 6.36 -11.16 -26.14
C ASN A 219 5.71 -12.35 -26.84
N ILE A 220 4.49 -12.75 -26.46
CA ILE A 220 3.76 -13.86 -27.07
C ILE A 220 3.35 -13.54 -28.53
N GLY A 221 3.25 -12.25 -28.89
CA GLY A 221 2.87 -11.82 -30.22
C GLY A 221 1.41 -12.14 -30.62
N LYS A 222 0.58 -12.59 -29.65
CA LYS A 222 -0.86 -12.78 -29.85
C LYS A 222 -1.53 -11.42 -29.95
N LYS A 223 -2.37 -11.22 -30.96
CA LYS A 223 -3.09 -9.96 -31.13
C LYS A 223 -4.33 -9.96 -30.24
N TYR A 224 -4.39 -8.99 -29.33
CA TYR A 224 -5.56 -8.67 -28.53
C TYR A 224 -6.15 -7.34 -28.98
N ASP A 225 -7.44 -7.18 -28.78
CA ASP A 225 -8.16 -5.94 -29.05
C ASP A 225 -8.13 -5.01 -27.82
N LEU A 226 -8.00 -5.60 -26.63
CA LEU A 226 -8.03 -4.93 -25.35
C LEU A 226 -7.30 -5.75 -24.29
N ILE A 227 -6.66 -5.06 -23.34
CA ILE A 227 -6.18 -5.66 -22.11
C ILE A 227 -7.06 -5.13 -20.96
N ALA A 228 -7.53 -6.03 -20.11
CA ALA A 228 -8.26 -5.68 -18.90
C ALA A 228 -7.44 -6.08 -17.67
N ILE A 229 -7.20 -5.15 -16.76
CA ILE A 229 -6.62 -5.42 -15.45
C ILE A 229 -7.76 -5.39 -14.45
N VAL A 230 -8.13 -6.56 -13.92
CA VAL A 230 -9.31 -6.68 -13.08
C VAL A 230 -8.93 -7.21 -11.70
N ARG A 231 -9.34 -6.47 -10.67
CA ARG A 231 -9.21 -6.84 -9.28
C ARG A 231 -10.55 -7.34 -8.74
N GLY A 232 -10.53 -8.47 -8.04
CA GLY A 232 -11.71 -8.96 -7.31
C GLY A 232 -11.98 -8.13 -6.05
N GLY A 233 -13.22 -8.17 -5.58
CA GLY A 233 -13.63 -7.57 -4.31
C GLY A 233 -12.81 -8.14 -3.15
N GLY A 234 -11.97 -7.34 -2.60
CA GLY A 234 -11.24 -7.53 -1.36
C GLY A 234 -11.24 -6.21 -0.60
N SER A 235 -10.58 -6.13 0.55
CA SER A 235 -10.46 -4.88 1.30
C SER A 235 -10.09 -3.74 0.36
N GLN A 236 -10.72 -2.60 0.46
CA GLN A 236 -10.67 -1.43 -0.45
C GLN A 236 -9.25 -0.84 -0.70
N LEU A 237 -8.13 -1.55 -0.46
CA LEU A 237 -7.08 -0.89 0.25
C LEU A 237 -5.65 -1.11 -0.17
N ASP A 238 -5.39 -1.69 -1.28
CA ASP A 238 -4.03 -1.70 -1.81
C ASP A 238 -4.02 -1.25 -3.26
N PHE A 239 -4.40 0.02 -3.45
CA PHE A 239 -4.23 0.72 -4.73
C PHE A 239 -2.78 1.19 -4.93
N SER A 240 -1.93 1.13 -3.90
CA SER A 240 -0.54 1.59 -3.99
C SER A 240 0.26 0.88 -5.09
N ALA A 241 -0.08 -0.37 -5.37
CA ALA A 241 0.52 -1.11 -6.48
C ALA A 241 0.18 -0.51 -7.87
N PHE A 242 -0.97 0.16 -7.98
CA PHE A 242 -1.44 0.80 -9.21
C PHE A 242 -0.99 2.27 -9.32
N ASP A 243 -0.42 2.82 -8.25
CA ASP A 243 0.09 4.19 -8.18
C ASP A 243 1.61 4.28 -8.38
N THR A 244 2.23 3.24 -8.95
CA THR A 244 3.68 3.23 -9.19
C THR A 244 4.03 3.87 -10.53
N TYR A 245 5.19 4.54 -10.57
CA TYR A 245 5.70 5.20 -11.76
C TYR A 245 5.89 4.22 -12.94
N ASP A 246 6.46 3.04 -12.65
CA ASP A 246 6.81 2.07 -13.68
C ASP A 246 5.56 1.45 -14.32
N LEU A 247 4.52 1.17 -13.51
CA LEU A 247 3.26 0.64 -14.02
C LEU A 247 2.50 1.69 -14.84
N GLY A 248 2.37 2.92 -14.33
CA GLY A 248 1.74 4.01 -15.06
C GLY A 248 2.42 4.26 -16.41
N LEU A 249 3.76 4.35 -16.44
CA LEU A 249 4.51 4.52 -17.68
C LEU A 249 4.32 3.35 -18.64
N LYS A 250 4.27 2.11 -18.12
CA LYS A 250 4.08 0.92 -18.96
C LYS A 250 2.70 0.87 -19.59
N ILE A 251 1.65 1.21 -18.84
CA ILE A 251 0.27 1.27 -19.33
C ILE A 251 0.18 2.33 -20.44
N ASP A 252 0.68 3.53 -20.17
CA ASP A 252 0.56 4.64 -21.10
C ASP A 252 1.36 4.44 -22.40
N ASN A 253 2.49 3.74 -22.33
CA ASN A 253 3.32 3.41 -23.50
C ASN A 253 2.96 2.06 -24.16
N PHE A 254 1.87 1.43 -23.75
CA PHE A 254 1.47 0.16 -24.37
C PHE A 254 0.79 0.42 -25.72
N HIS A 255 0.92 -0.53 -26.65
CA HIS A 255 0.42 -0.40 -28.04
C HIS A 255 -1.05 -0.79 -28.23
N ILE A 256 -1.72 -1.24 -27.18
CA ILE A 256 -3.13 -1.66 -27.14
C ILE A 256 -3.75 -0.96 -25.92
N SER A 257 -5.03 -0.57 -26.03
CA SER A 257 -5.76 0.00 -24.87
C SER A 257 -5.76 -0.95 -23.69
N ILE A 258 -5.43 -0.42 -22.52
CA ILE A 258 -5.54 -1.11 -21.25
C ILE A 258 -6.66 -0.43 -20.46
N ILE A 259 -7.58 -1.21 -19.93
CA ILE A 259 -8.66 -0.74 -19.06
C ILE A 259 -8.54 -1.34 -17.67
N GLY A 260 -8.86 -0.53 -16.66
CA GLY A 260 -8.89 -0.92 -15.27
C GLY A 260 -10.28 -1.31 -14.77
N GLY A 261 -10.35 -2.39 -14.03
CA GLY A 261 -11.52 -2.78 -13.25
C GLY A 261 -11.12 -3.00 -11.79
N ILE A 262 -10.60 -1.94 -11.14
CA ILE A 262 -9.84 -2.09 -9.90
C ILE A 262 -10.64 -1.73 -8.64
N GLY A 263 -11.62 -0.83 -8.71
CA GLY A 263 -12.28 -0.32 -7.51
C GLY A 263 -13.66 0.28 -7.71
N LYS A 264 -14.21 0.82 -6.65
CA LYS A 264 -15.47 1.56 -6.65
C LYS A 264 -15.22 3.03 -6.97
N GLU A 265 -16.21 3.71 -7.50
CA GLU A 265 -16.28 5.09 -8.05
C GLU A 265 -15.56 6.23 -7.27
N ARG A 266 -15.04 5.98 -6.06
CA ARG A 266 -14.46 7.04 -5.19
C ARG A 266 -12.94 7.09 -5.13
N ASN A 267 -12.25 6.08 -5.63
CA ASN A 267 -10.77 6.01 -5.57
C ASN A 267 -10.22 5.86 -6.99
N VAL A 268 -9.74 6.95 -7.54
CA VAL A 268 -9.08 6.98 -8.85
C VAL A 268 -7.60 6.70 -8.64
N SER A 269 -7.10 5.58 -9.15
CA SER A 269 -5.67 5.26 -9.16
C SER A 269 -4.95 5.95 -10.33
N ILE A 270 -3.61 5.89 -10.35
CA ILE A 270 -2.84 6.36 -11.52
C ILE A 270 -3.21 5.53 -12.75
N GLU A 271 -3.42 4.23 -12.58
CA GLU A 271 -3.84 3.34 -13.67
C GLU A 271 -5.21 3.74 -14.26
N ASP A 272 -6.16 4.20 -13.44
CA ASP A 272 -7.45 4.70 -13.91
C ASP A 272 -7.33 6.02 -14.71
N LEU A 273 -6.23 6.75 -14.52
CA LEU A 273 -5.93 7.99 -15.25
C LEU A 273 -5.18 7.75 -16.56
N MET A 274 -4.53 6.57 -16.69
CA MET A 274 -3.73 6.20 -17.86
C MET A 274 -4.58 5.53 -18.93
#